data_5055c99f4d20b3a5236900444879d807
#
_entry.id   5055c99f4d20b3a5236900444879d807
#
_cell.length_a   1.000
_cell.length_b   1.000
_cell.length_c   1.000
_cell.angle_alpha   90.00
_cell.angle_beta   90.00
_cell.angle_gamma   90.00
#
_symmetry.space_group_name_H-M   'P 1'
#
loop_
_entity.id
_entity.type
_entity.pdbx_description
1 polymer ?
#
loop_
_entity_poly.entity_id
_entity_poly.type
_entity_poly.pdbx_seq_one_letter_code
_entity_poly.pdbx_strand_id
1 'polypeptide(L)'
;MVKQTGGNVEHVVTMRDVAKAAGMSVKTVSNVVNDYEFVSQATRDKVNKAIAELGYTLNMSARNLRKGQTGIIGLAIPDLQMPYFAQLSSLIIAEAKKVGLRVIVEPTQYSREGELEALHGTQQTMLDGLIYSPLELGQDDVDQLNVDYPLVLIGERIFTDAVDHIATENVEGAKRATQYLLKTGCRHVAVVGVHPGEKVGSAALRYRGYLEALEEFGVDFDDRLVAASIMWHRSDGVRAMNALLDSGVDVDGVVALNDMLASGVFFFFNDTATTEIYTLS
;
A
#
# COMPACT_ATOMS: atom_id res chain seq x y z
N MET A 1 -29.48 -19.95 -47.34
CA MET A 1 -28.61 -18.92 -47.93
C MET A 1 -28.08 -18.05 -46.77
N VAL A 2 -26.99 -18.45 -46.17
CA VAL A 2 -26.40 -17.80 -44.99
C VAL A 2 -25.26 -16.92 -45.52
N LYS A 3 -25.35 -15.60 -45.35
CA LYS A 3 -24.32 -14.62 -45.67
C LYS A 3 -23.20 -14.75 -44.66
N GLN A 4 -22.02 -15.19 -45.09
CA GLN A 4 -20.76 -15.03 -44.37
C GLN A 4 -20.40 -13.53 -44.35
N THR A 5 -20.44 -12.92 -43.18
CA THR A 5 -19.83 -11.62 -42.92
C THR A 5 -18.35 -11.85 -42.71
N GLY A 6 -17.53 -11.52 -43.73
CA GLY A 6 -16.09 -11.51 -43.63
C GLY A 6 -15.64 -10.45 -42.61
N GLY A 7 -15.10 -10.91 -41.47
CA GLY A 7 -14.42 -10.05 -40.51
C GLY A 7 -13.13 -9.51 -41.15
N ASN A 8 -13.08 -8.18 -41.33
CA ASN A 8 -11.86 -7.49 -41.65
C ASN A 8 -10.91 -7.64 -40.45
N VAL A 9 -9.90 -8.47 -40.58
CA VAL A 9 -8.79 -8.54 -39.60
C VAL A 9 -8.05 -7.23 -39.77
N GLU A 10 -8.27 -6.26 -38.86
CA GLU A 10 -7.49 -5.03 -38.82
C GLU A 10 -6.01 -5.42 -38.77
N HIS A 11 -5.27 -5.03 -39.79
CA HIS A 11 -3.83 -5.30 -39.88
C HIS A 11 -3.12 -4.47 -38.80
N VAL A 12 -2.73 -5.08 -37.71
CA VAL A 12 -1.96 -4.43 -36.64
C VAL A 12 -0.61 -4.00 -37.20
N VAL A 13 -0.38 -2.68 -37.29
CA VAL A 13 0.87 -2.12 -37.80
C VAL A 13 2.05 -2.61 -36.95
N THR A 14 3.07 -3.13 -37.61
CA THR A 14 4.25 -3.69 -36.96
C THR A 14 5.48 -2.80 -37.15
N MET A 15 6.53 -3.04 -36.37
CA MET A 15 7.83 -2.36 -36.53
C MET A 15 8.44 -2.60 -37.93
N ARG A 16 8.10 -3.72 -38.59
CA ARG A 16 8.51 -4.02 -39.98
C ARG A 16 7.82 -3.10 -40.97
N ASP A 17 6.56 -2.75 -40.75
CA ASP A 17 5.83 -1.84 -41.60
C ASP A 17 6.38 -0.42 -41.50
N VAL A 18 6.73 0.02 -40.29
CA VAL A 18 7.42 1.29 -40.04
C VAL A 18 8.79 1.31 -40.73
N ALA A 19 9.55 0.23 -40.64
CA ALA A 19 10.86 0.11 -41.29
C ALA A 19 10.75 0.23 -42.81
N LYS A 20 9.75 -0.42 -43.40
CA LYS A 20 9.45 -0.36 -44.83
C LYS A 20 9.05 1.07 -45.25
N ALA A 21 8.15 1.72 -44.52
CA ALA A 21 7.69 3.06 -44.80
C ALA A 21 8.81 4.12 -44.66
N ALA A 22 9.66 3.98 -43.62
CA ALA A 22 10.79 4.88 -43.40
C ALA A 22 11.99 4.61 -44.34
N GLY A 23 12.00 3.52 -45.12
CA GLY A 23 13.15 3.08 -45.92
C GLY A 23 14.38 2.73 -45.09
N MET A 24 14.15 2.15 -43.89
CA MET A 24 15.19 1.84 -42.91
C MET A 24 15.15 0.36 -42.48
N SER A 25 16.23 -0.09 -41.84
CA SER A 25 16.20 -1.44 -41.22
C SER A 25 15.33 -1.49 -39.97
N VAL A 26 14.77 -2.66 -39.63
CA VAL A 26 14.05 -2.88 -38.37
C VAL A 26 14.93 -2.53 -37.17
N LYS A 27 16.24 -2.82 -37.25
CA LYS A 27 17.22 -2.47 -36.22
C LYS A 27 17.31 -0.95 -36.03
N THR A 28 17.33 -0.20 -37.13
CA THR A 28 17.36 1.29 -37.10
C THR A 28 16.08 1.85 -36.47
N VAL A 29 14.90 1.31 -36.84
CA VAL A 29 13.62 1.73 -36.25
C VAL A 29 13.63 1.39 -34.75
N SER A 30 14.08 0.19 -34.36
CA SER A 30 14.22 -0.20 -32.96
C SER A 30 15.14 0.74 -32.17
N ASN A 31 16.24 1.17 -32.75
CA ASN A 31 17.16 2.10 -32.12
C ASN A 31 16.51 3.48 -31.91
N VAL A 32 15.75 3.97 -32.89
CA VAL A 32 15.02 5.26 -32.76
C VAL A 32 13.96 5.17 -31.66
N VAL A 33 13.15 4.10 -31.67
CA VAL A 33 12.07 3.85 -30.72
C VAL A 33 12.60 3.68 -29.28
N ASN A 34 13.83 3.17 -29.12
CA ASN A 34 14.50 3.02 -27.81
C ASN A 34 15.43 4.19 -27.44
N ASP A 35 15.34 5.29 -28.20
CA ASP A 35 16.11 6.51 -27.97
C ASP A 35 17.63 6.29 -27.89
N TYR A 36 18.14 5.39 -28.75
CA TYR A 36 19.57 5.07 -28.78
C TYR A 36 20.39 6.29 -29.20
N GLU A 37 21.38 6.65 -28.38
CA GLU A 37 22.14 7.90 -28.48
C GLU A 37 22.80 8.15 -29.86
N PHE A 38 23.32 7.08 -30.47
CA PHE A 38 24.08 7.19 -31.73
C PHE A 38 23.21 7.16 -33.00
N VAL A 39 21.93 7.56 -32.94
CA VAL A 39 21.07 7.74 -34.12
C VAL A 39 21.03 9.20 -34.50
N SER A 40 21.34 9.50 -35.79
CA SER A 40 21.30 10.88 -36.29
C SER A 40 19.89 11.47 -36.26
N GLN A 41 19.77 12.80 -36.07
CA GLN A 41 18.48 13.49 -36.04
C GLN A 41 17.67 13.25 -37.32
N ALA A 42 18.32 13.32 -38.50
CA ALA A 42 17.66 13.05 -39.78
C ALA A 42 17.04 11.65 -39.86
N THR A 43 17.67 10.64 -39.23
CA THR A 43 17.13 9.29 -39.15
C THR A 43 15.95 9.22 -38.18
N ARG A 44 16.04 9.89 -37.02
CA ARG A 44 14.94 10.00 -36.04
C ARG A 44 13.71 10.64 -36.69
N ASP A 45 13.88 11.74 -37.43
CA ASP A 45 12.76 12.46 -38.06
C ASP A 45 12.04 11.57 -39.09
N LYS A 46 12.80 10.83 -39.94
CA LYS A 46 12.21 9.91 -40.91
C LYS A 46 11.40 8.79 -40.27
N VAL A 47 11.94 8.18 -39.21
CA VAL A 47 11.26 7.09 -38.53
C VAL A 47 10.05 7.61 -37.79
N ASN A 48 10.15 8.72 -37.06
CA ASN A 48 9.03 9.31 -36.31
C ASN A 48 7.89 9.74 -37.24
N LYS A 49 8.21 10.24 -38.43
CA LYS A 49 7.22 10.56 -39.46
C LYS A 49 6.46 9.29 -39.91
N ALA A 50 7.16 8.19 -40.19
CA ALA A 50 6.53 6.93 -40.56
C ALA A 50 5.69 6.33 -39.42
N ILE A 51 6.13 6.46 -38.17
CA ILE A 51 5.37 6.05 -36.99
C ILE A 51 4.05 6.81 -36.93
N ALA A 52 4.09 8.15 -37.09
CA ALA A 52 2.89 8.99 -37.03
C ALA A 52 1.92 8.69 -38.18
N GLU A 53 2.43 8.54 -39.40
CA GLU A 53 1.63 8.27 -40.61
C GLU A 53 0.93 6.92 -40.56
N LEU A 54 1.58 5.89 -39.98
CA LEU A 54 1.02 4.53 -39.87
C LEU A 54 0.21 4.33 -38.62
N GLY A 55 0.20 5.25 -37.63
CA GLY A 55 -0.41 5.07 -36.35
C GLY A 55 0.25 3.93 -35.54
N TYR A 56 1.55 3.68 -35.75
CA TYR A 56 2.25 2.62 -35.04
C TYR A 56 2.35 2.95 -33.54
N THR A 57 1.82 2.04 -32.73
CA THR A 57 2.00 2.07 -31.28
C THR A 57 3.02 1.03 -30.87
N LEU A 58 3.96 1.43 -30.02
CA LEU A 58 4.97 0.51 -29.50
C LEU A 58 4.29 -0.65 -28.75
N ASN A 59 4.49 -1.85 -29.22
CA ASN A 59 4.06 -3.05 -28.50
C ASN A 59 4.99 -3.24 -27.27
N MET A 60 4.56 -2.72 -26.13
CA MET A 60 5.31 -2.80 -24.87
C MET A 60 5.55 -4.26 -24.46
N SER A 61 4.58 -5.15 -24.67
CA SER A 61 4.71 -6.57 -24.36
C SER A 61 5.84 -7.23 -25.15
N ALA A 62 5.95 -6.95 -26.46
CA ALA A 62 7.04 -7.47 -27.28
C ALA A 62 8.42 -6.86 -26.94
N ARG A 63 8.45 -5.61 -26.46
CA ARG A 63 9.67 -4.95 -25.96
C ARG A 63 10.11 -5.57 -24.64
N ASN A 64 9.17 -5.74 -23.72
CA ASN A 64 9.39 -6.26 -22.38
C ASN A 64 9.87 -7.72 -22.43
N LEU A 65 9.28 -8.55 -23.30
CA LEU A 65 9.70 -9.93 -23.52
C LEU A 65 11.19 -10.04 -23.93
N ARG A 66 11.71 -9.05 -24.68
CA ARG A 66 13.14 -9.02 -25.08
C ARG A 66 14.07 -8.57 -23.95
N LYS A 67 13.57 -7.79 -23.00
CA LYS A 67 14.35 -7.26 -21.86
C LYS A 67 14.24 -8.15 -20.63
N GLY A 68 13.31 -9.11 -20.60
CA GLY A 68 12.99 -9.88 -19.41
C GLY A 68 12.41 -9.03 -18.26
N GLN A 69 11.91 -7.84 -18.58
CA GLN A 69 11.31 -6.91 -17.61
C GLN A 69 10.05 -6.29 -18.18
N THR A 70 9.03 -6.16 -17.40
CA THR A 70 7.74 -5.58 -17.81
C THR A 70 7.66 -4.07 -17.58
N GLY A 71 8.42 -3.54 -16.65
CA GLY A 71 8.33 -2.19 -16.15
C GLY A 71 7.11 -1.99 -15.25
N ILE A 72 6.56 -3.08 -14.72
CA ILE A 72 5.37 -3.08 -13.87
C ILE A 72 5.70 -3.74 -12.54
N ILE A 73 5.34 -3.10 -11.44
CA ILE A 73 5.39 -3.68 -10.10
C ILE A 73 3.98 -3.78 -9.52
N GLY A 74 3.75 -4.79 -8.70
CA GLY A 74 2.53 -4.93 -7.91
C GLY A 74 2.61 -4.14 -6.60
N LEU A 75 1.46 -3.72 -6.10
CA LEU A 75 1.27 -3.22 -4.74
C LEU A 75 0.04 -3.91 -4.17
N ALA A 76 0.24 -4.94 -3.36
CA ALA A 76 -0.82 -5.65 -2.67
C ALA A 76 -1.04 -5.03 -1.28
N ILE A 77 -2.26 -4.57 -1.03
CA ILE A 77 -2.67 -3.88 0.19
C ILE A 77 -4.03 -4.40 0.66
N PRO A 78 -4.37 -4.29 1.95
CA PRO A 78 -5.66 -4.78 2.45
C PRO A 78 -6.88 -4.10 1.82
N ASP A 79 -6.87 -2.76 1.71
CA ASP A 79 -8.03 -2.00 1.28
C ASP A 79 -7.63 -0.60 0.76
N LEU A 80 -8.33 -0.10 -0.25
CA LEU A 80 -8.21 1.26 -0.77
C LEU A 80 -9.13 2.27 -0.08
N GLN A 81 -10.10 1.83 0.72
CA GLN A 81 -11.01 2.72 1.45
C GLN A 81 -10.34 3.34 2.69
N MET A 82 -9.30 2.68 3.21
CA MET A 82 -8.49 3.23 4.30
C MET A 82 -7.60 4.36 3.79
N PRO A 83 -7.71 5.59 4.34
CA PRO A 83 -6.92 6.74 3.89
C PRO A 83 -5.41 6.49 3.89
N TYR A 84 -4.90 5.74 4.86
CA TYR A 84 -3.49 5.32 4.92
C TYR A 84 -3.07 4.59 3.65
N PHE A 85 -3.79 3.53 3.25
CA PHE A 85 -3.42 2.74 2.07
C PHE A 85 -3.65 3.50 0.77
N ALA A 86 -4.68 4.36 0.71
CA ALA A 86 -4.91 5.24 -0.45
C ALA A 86 -3.76 6.23 -0.64
N GLN A 87 -3.29 6.86 0.43
CA GLN A 87 -2.17 7.80 0.39
C GLN A 87 -0.85 7.09 0.08
N LEU A 88 -0.58 5.96 0.73
CA LEU A 88 0.58 5.10 0.47
C LEU A 88 0.65 4.71 -1.01
N SER A 89 -0.47 4.22 -1.57
CA SER A 89 -0.56 3.87 -2.99
C SER A 89 -0.24 5.05 -3.90
N SER A 90 -0.79 6.22 -3.59
CA SER A 90 -0.56 7.44 -4.37
C SER A 90 0.92 7.85 -4.37
N LEU A 91 1.59 7.75 -3.21
CA LEU A 91 3.01 8.07 -3.07
C LEU A 91 3.89 7.05 -3.81
N ILE A 92 3.61 5.75 -3.66
CA ILE A 92 4.35 4.69 -4.36
C ILE A 92 4.21 4.85 -5.89
N ILE A 93 2.99 5.13 -6.38
CA ILE A 93 2.76 5.38 -7.82
C ILE A 93 3.57 6.59 -8.31
N ALA A 94 3.61 7.67 -7.52
CA ALA A 94 4.36 8.87 -7.87
C ALA A 94 5.87 8.61 -7.93
N GLU A 95 6.43 7.88 -6.95
CA GLU A 95 7.86 7.54 -6.91
C GLU A 95 8.23 6.53 -8.00
N ALA A 96 7.44 5.47 -8.20
CA ALA A 96 7.65 4.48 -9.26
C ALA A 96 7.71 5.14 -10.65
N LYS A 97 6.85 6.13 -10.90
CA LYS A 97 6.85 6.89 -12.15
C LYS A 97 8.18 7.61 -12.43
N LYS A 98 8.86 8.12 -11.39
CA LYS A 98 10.15 8.82 -11.54
C LYS A 98 11.25 7.89 -12.06
N VAL A 99 11.17 6.61 -11.73
CA VAL A 99 12.12 5.57 -12.17
C VAL A 99 11.61 4.76 -13.38
N GLY A 100 10.51 5.18 -14.00
CA GLY A 100 9.97 4.56 -15.20
C GLY A 100 9.16 3.29 -14.97
N LEU A 101 8.77 3.01 -13.71
CA LEU A 101 7.91 1.89 -13.36
C LEU A 101 6.42 2.30 -13.33
N ARG A 102 5.55 1.33 -13.56
CA ARG A 102 4.11 1.42 -13.38
C ARG A 102 3.69 0.53 -12.22
N VAL A 103 2.66 0.95 -11.49
CA VAL A 103 2.15 0.20 -10.34
C VAL A 103 0.76 -0.34 -10.66
N ILE A 104 0.55 -1.62 -10.40
CA ILE A 104 -0.78 -2.24 -10.32
C ILE A 104 -1.11 -2.39 -8.84
N VAL A 105 -2.21 -1.78 -8.39
CA VAL A 105 -2.68 -1.89 -7.01
C VAL A 105 -3.70 -3.01 -6.93
N GLU A 106 -3.48 -3.94 -6.03
CA GLU A 106 -4.31 -5.12 -5.81
C GLU A 106 -4.80 -5.15 -4.36
N PRO A 107 -6.10 -4.82 -4.10
CA PRO A 107 -6.66 -4.94 -2.77
C PRO A 107 -6.91 -6.42 -2.41
N THR A 108 -6.35 -6.90 -1.29
CA THR A 108 -6.49 -8.27 -0.81
C THR A 108 -7.78 -8.50 0.00
N GLN A 109 -8.52 -7.42 0.30
CA GLN A 109 -9.85 -7.42 0.92
C GLN A 109 -9.91 -8.10 2.31
N TYR A 110 -8.85 -7.95 3.12
CA TYR A 110 -8.76 -8.59 4.43
C TYR A 110 -8.95 -10.11 4.35
N SER A 111 -8.42 -10.73 3.30
CA SER A 111 -8.63 -12.15 3.01
C SER A 111 -7.29 -12.86 2.85
N ARG A 112 -7.12 -13.94 3.62
CA ARG A 112 -5.95 -14.83 3.47
C ARG A 112 -5.82 -15.37 2.05
N GLU A 113 -6.94 -15.72 1.41
CA GLU A 113 -6.96 -16.20 0.02
C GLU A 113 -6.50 -15.09 -0.94
N GLY A 114 -6.99 -13.86 -0.77
CA GLY A 114 -6.56 -12.70 -1.56
C GLY A 114 -5.07 -12.39 -1.38
N GLU A 115 -4.53 -12.54 -0.18
CA GLU A 115 -3.10 -12.36 0.08
C GLU A 115 -2.25 -13.45 -0.60
N LEU A 116 -2.69 -14.72 -0.55
CA LEU A 116 -2.02 -15.81 -1.25
C LEU A 116 -2.12 -15.66 -2.78
N GLU A 117 -3.26 -15.17 -3.31
CA GLU A 117 -3.40 -14.88 -4.74
C GLU A 117 -2.46 -13.75 -5.17
N ALA A 118 -2.32 -12.69 -4.35
CA ALA A 118 -1.38 -11.62 -4.60
C ALA A 118 0.09 -12.09 -4.59
N LEU A 119 0.45 -13.12 -3.83
CA LEU A 119 1.80 -13.69 -3.79
C LEU A 119 2.05 -14.72 -4.90
N HIS A 120 1.08 -15.59 -5.20
CA HIS A 120 1.29 -16.78 -6.03
C HIS A 120 0.36 -16.87 -7.26
N GLY A 121 -0.51 -15.86 -7.46
CA GLY A 121 -1.46 -15.85 -8.56
C GLY A 121 -0.80 -15.69 -9.94
N THR A 122 -1.57 -15.94 -10.98
CA THR A 122 -1.07 -15.90 -12.36
C THR A 122 -0.64 -14.51 -12.83
N GLN A 123 -1.11 -13.46 -12.19
CA GLN A 123 -0.75 -12.06 -12.50
C GLN A 123 0.72 -11.77 -12.19
N GLN A 124 1.34 -12.50 -11.27
CA GLN A 124 2.73 -12.32 -10.86
C GLN A 124 3.72 -12.49 -12.02
N THR A 125 3.39 -13.33 -13.00
CA THR A 125 4.21 -13.49 -14.23
C THR A 125 4.34 -12.21 -15.06
N MET A 126 3.51 -11.19 -14.80
CA MET A 126 3.52 -9.90 -15.48
C MET A 126 4.21 -8.81 -14.67
N LEU A 127 4.67 -9.09 -13.46
CA LEU A 127 5.27 -8.12 -12.55
C LEU A 127 6.79 -8.30 -12.48
N ASP A 128 7.52 -7.20 -12.38
CA ASP A 128 8.96 -7.20 -12.12
C ASP A 128 9.28 -7.31 -10.62
N GLY A 129 8.27 -7.19 -9.75
CA GLY A 129 8.35 -7.30 -8.31
C GLY A 129 7.04 -6.91 -7.64
N LEU A 130 6.95 -7.19 -6.34
CA LEU A 130 5.76 -6.90 -5.52
C LEU A 130 6.15 -6.16 -4.25
N ILE A 131 5.39 -5.11 -3.94
CA ILE A 131 5.33 -4.49 -2.61
C ILE A 131 4.08 -5.05 -1.95
N TYR A 132 4.24 -5.68 -0.77
CA TYR A 132 3.16 -6.44 -0.13
C TYR A 132 2.98 -6.02 1.32
N SER A 133 1.74 -5.71 1.69
CA SER A 133 1.32 -5.37 3.05
C SER A 133 0.41 -6.47 3.61
N PRO A 134 0.96 -7.48 4.30
CA PRO A 134 0.18 -8.55 4.90
C PRO A 134 -0.68 -8.04 6.05
N LEU A 135 -1.87 -8.61 6.20
CA LEU A 135 -2.74 -8.40 7.34
C LEU A 135 -3.26 -9.73 7.92
N GLU A 136 -3.63 -10.67 7.06
CA GLU A 136 -4.13 -11.99 7.44
C GLU A 136 -3.00 -13.03 7.53
N LEU A 137 -2.01 -12.98 6.64
CA LEU A 137 -0.81 -13.77 6.80
C LEU A 137 0.03 -13.22 7.96
N GLY A 138 0.59 -14.13 8.74
CA GLY A 138 1.36 -13.81 9.93
C GLY A 138 2.71 -14.51 9.97
N GLN A 139 3.38 -14.45 11.11
CA GLN A 139 4.72 -15.01 11.31
C GLN A 139 4.81 -16.50 10.97
N ASP A 140 3.72 -17.27 11.17
CA ASP A 140 3.66 -18.69 10.83
C ASP A 140 3.60 -18.95 9.33
N ASP A 141 3.41 -17.91 8.51
CA ASP A 141 3.29 -17.98 7.05
C ASP A 141 4.54 -17.51 6.30
N VAL A 142 5.69 -17.36 6.97
CA VAL A 142 6.95 -16.88 6.37
C VAL A 142 7.33 -17.66 5.12
N ASP A 143 7.05 -18.97 5.08
CA ASP A 143 7.35 -19.81 3.92
C ASP A 143 6.58 -19.39 2.66
N GLN A 144 5.45 -18.69 2.79
CA GLN A 144 4.69 -18.15 1.66
C GLN A 144 5.40 -16.99 0.95
N LEU A 145 6.39 -16.37 1.61
CA LEU A 145 7.19 -15.30 1.02
C LEU A 145 8.31 -15.82 0.10
N ASN A 146 8.47 -17.13 -0.01
CA ASN A 146 9.42 -17.74 -0.93
C ASN A 146 8.88 -17.69 -2.36
N VAL A 147 9.15 -16.60 -3.06
CA VAL A 147 8.71 -16.30 -4.42
C VAL A 147 9.91 -16.06 -5.34
N ASP A 148 9.75 -16.29 -6.65
CA ASP A 148 10.84 -16.20 -7.64
C ASP A 148 11.02 -14.77 -8.20
N TYR A 149 10.47 -13.75 -7.54
CA TYR A 149 10.55 -12.35 -7.95
C TYR A 149 10.90 -11.44 -6.76
N PRO A 150 11.41 -10.21 -6.99
CA PRO A 150 11.69 -9.25 -5.94
C PRO A 150 10.44 -8.92 -5.10
N LEU A 151 10.54 -9.11 -3.79
CA LEU A 151 9.46 -8.87 -2.83
C LEU A 151 9.94 -7.88 -1.76
N VAL A 152 9.09 -6.89 -1.46
CA VAL A 152 9.28 -5.94 -0.35
C VAL A 152 8.06 -6.00 0.55
N LEU A 153 8.24 -6.25 1.84
CA LEU A 153 7.19 -6.19 2.85
C LEU A 153 6.98 -4.77 3.39
N ILE A 154 5.73 -4.42 3.63
CA ILE A 154 5.35 -3.23 4.40
C ILE A 154 4.45 -3.64 5.56
N GLY A 155 4.76 -3.16 6.76
CA GLY A 155 3.94 -3.40 7.96
C GLY A 155 4.59 -4.37 8.95
N GLU A 156 3.84 -4.81 9.96
CA GLU A 156 4.39 -5.44 11.15
C GLU A 156 3.81 -6.83 11.45
N ARG A 157 3.28 -7.51 10.43
CA ARG A 157 2.69 -8.86 10.60
C ARG A 157 3.70 -9.99 10.51
N ILE A 158 4.74 -9.79 9.68
CA ILE A 158 5.78 -10.77 9.42
C ILE A 158 7.14 -10.07 9.52
N PHE A 159 8.04 -10.63 10.33
CA PHE A 159 9.42 -10.18 10.46
C PHE A 159 10.35 -11.28 9.98
N THR A 160 11.17 -10.99 8.98
CA THR A 160 12.11 -11.94 8.38
C THR A 160 13.27 -11.19 7.71
N ASP A 161 14.44 -11.82 7.68
CA ASP A 161 15.61 -11.32 6.94
C ASP A 161 15.63 -11.86 5.48
N ALA A 162 14.61 -12.65 5.07
CA ALA A 162 14.58 -13.27 3.74
C ALA A 162 14.20 -12.29 2.62
N VAL A 163 13.49 -11.21 2.96
CA VAL A 163 13.03 -10.17 2.02
C VAL A 163 13.21 -8.78 2.62
N ASP A 164 13.30 -7.76 1.77
CA ASP A 164 13.34 -6.38 2.23
C ASP A 164 12.05 -6.02 2.98
N HIS A 165 12.19 -5.30 4.11
CA HIS A 165 11.07 -5.01 5.00
C HIS A 165 11.08 -3.55 5.43
N ILE A 166 9.91 -2.91 5.34
CA ILE A 166 9.66 -1.53 5.79
C ILE A 166 8.57 -1.56 6.84
N ALA A 167 8.88 -1.10 8.03
CA ALA A 167 7.94 -1.00 9.16
C ALA A 167 7.93 0.41 9.73
N THR A 168 6.87 0.75 10.47
CA THR A 168 6.77 2.01 11.21
C THR A 168 7.24 1.82 12.66
N GLU A 169 7.71 2.91 13.28
CA GLU A 169 8.11 2.95 14.70
C GLU A 169 6.88 2.96 15.63
N ASN A 170 6.05 1.92 15.53
CA ASN A 170 4.76 1.84 16.21
C ASN A 170 4.85 1.98 17.73
N VAL A 171 5.81 1.30 18.36
CA VAL A 171 6.00 1.33 19.81
C VAL A 171 6.38 2.74 20.25
N GLU A 172 7.41 3.29 19.63
CA GLU A 172 7.93 4.62 19.99
C GLU A 172 6.90 5.73 19.68
N GLY A 173 6.18 5.63 18.54
CA GLY A 173 5.13 6.57 18.18
C GLY A 173 4.00 6.60 19.22
N ALA A 174 3.46 5.42 19.58
CA ALA A 174 2.40 5.32 20.59
C ALA A 174 2.88 5.73 21.98
N LYS A 175 4.12 5.38 22.33
CA LYS A 175 4.74 5.79 23.58
C LYS A 175 4.82 7.32 23.67
N ARG A 176 5.29 8.00 22.63
CA ARG A 176 5.38 9.48 22.59
C ARG A 176 4.01 10.14 22.68
N ALA A 177 3.00 9.63 21.99
CA ALA A 177 1.65 10.15 22.05
C ALA A 177 1.07 10.05 23.48
N THR A 178 1.23 8.88 24.12
CA THR A 178 0.81 8.65 25.50
C THR A 178 1.57 9.55 26.48
N GLN A 179 2.90 9.62 26.36
CA GLN A 179 3.72 10.52 27.19
C GLN A 179 3.32 11.98 27.07
N TYR A 180 2.90 12.41 25.87
CA TYR A 180 2.44 13.78 25.69
C TYR A 180 1.21 14.07 26.56
N LEU A 181 0.19 13.20 26.52
CA LEU A 181 -1.00 13.33 27.36
C LEU A 181 -0.64 13.32 28.85
N LEU A 182 0.23 12.40 29.28
CA LEU A 182 0.66 12.34 30.67
C LEU A 182 1.43 13.59 31.12
N LYS A 183 2.23 14.20 30.24
CA LYS A 183 2.94 15.47 30.49
C LYS A 183 2.00 16.67 30.58
N THR A 184 0.86 16.65 29.87
CA THR A 184 -0.17 17.71 29.99
C THR A 184 -1.01 17.60 31.26
N GLY A 185 -0.84 16.54 32.02
CA GLY A 185 -1.48 16.33 33.32
C GLY A 185 -2.56 15.25 33.33
N CYS A 186 -2.86 14.61 32.19
CA CYS A 186 -3.80 13.49 32.14
C CYS A 186 -3.31 12.33 33.02
N ARG A 187 -4.25 11.63 33.65
CA ARG A 187 -3.99 10.46 34.53
C ARG A 187 -4.87 9.28 34.19
N HIS A 188 -6.02 9.49 33.56
CA HIS A 188 -6.95 8.46 33.12
C HIS A 188 -6.97 8.41 31.58
N VAL A 189 -5.81 8.03 31.00
CA VAL A 189 -5.63 7.98 29.57
C VAL A 189 -6.18 6.66 29.02
N ALA A 190 -7.26 6.75 28.23
CA ALA A 190 -7.81 5.58 27.55
C ALA A 190 -7.03 5.26 26.27
N VAL A 191 -7.01 3.97 25.87
CA VAL A 191 -6.49 3.53 24.57
C VAL A 191 -7.61 2.90 23.75
N VAL A 192 -7.76 3.35 22.49
CA VAL A 192 -8.84 2.91 21.58
C VAL A 192 -8.23 2.23 20.35
N GLY A 193 -8.70 1.02 20.05
CA GLY A 193 -8.30 0.26 18.86
C GLY A 193 -7.43 -0.96 19.15
N VAL A 194 -7.39 -1.40 20.39
CA VAL A 194 -6.64 -2.60 20.79
C VAL A 194 -7.28 -3.86 20.17
N HIS A 195 -6.46 -4.74 19.63
CA HIS A 195 -6.90 -6.05 19.12
C HIS A 195 -6.66 -7.12 20.20
N PRO A 196 -7.72 -7.65 20.80
CA PRO A 196 -7.58 -8.67 21.86
C PRO A 196 -6.87 -9.93 21.33
N GLY A 197 -5.81 -10.33 22.02
CA GLY A 197 -5.07 -11.56 21.69
C GLY A 197 -4.07 -11.42 20.54
N GLU A 198 -3.99 -10.29 19.86
CA GLU A 198 -2.95 -10.01 18.86
C GLU A 198 -1.59 -9.84 19.56
N LYS A 199 -0.60 -10.61 19.10
CA LYS A 199 0.77 -10.56 19.65
C LYS A 199 1.73 -9.78 18.74
N VAL A 200 1.47 -9.79 17.45
CA VAL A 200 2.29 -9.20 16.41
C VAL A 200 1.39 -8.43 15.45
N GLY A 201 1.73 -7.20 15.16
CA GLY A 201 0.96 -6.30 14.31
C GLY A 201 0.97 -4.87 14.86
N SER A 202 0.51 -3.92 14.08
CA SER A 202 0.55 -2.52 14.47
C SER A 202 -0.28 -2.22 15.73
N ALA A 203 -1.42 -2.91 15.94
CA ALA A 203 -2.23 -2.74 17.13
C ALA A 203 -1.49 -3.18 18.40
N ALA A 204 -0.91 -4.38 18.39
CA ALA A 204 -0.14 -4.91 19.52
C ALA A 204 1.09 -4.04 19.83
N LEU A 205 1.81 -3.58 18.80
CA LEU A 205 2.99 -2.75 18.98
C LEU A 205 2.64 -1.36 19.54
N ARG A 206 1.59 -0.73 19.03
CA ARG A 206 1.12 0.56 19.55
C ARG A 206 0.59 0.45 20.96
N TYR A 207 -0.16 -0.62 21.26
CA TYR A 207 -0.61 -0.90 22.62
C TYR A 207 0.55 -1.11 23.58
N ARG A 208 1.62 -1.81 23.16
CA ARG A 208 2.85 -1.92 23.96
C ARG A 208 3.46 -0.54 24.25
N GLY A 209 3.55 0.34 23.28
CA GLY A 209 4.05 1.70 23.48
C GLY A 209 3.22 2.50 24.49
N TYR A 210 1.89 2.35 24.47
CA TYR A 210 1.01 2.93 25.48
C TYR A 210 1.34 2.40 26.89
N LEU A 211 1.47 1.09 27.07
CA LEU A 211 1.79 0.49 28.37
C LEU A 211 3.16 0.92 28.90
N GLU A 212 4.19 0.96 28.02
CA GLU A 212 5.52 1.44 28.39
C GLU A 212 5.51 2.90 28.87
N ALA A 213 4.67 3.74 28.28
CA ALA A 213 4.53 5.13 28.70
C ALA A 213 3.86 5.26 30.08
N LEU A 214 2.81 4.47 30.38
CA LEU A 214 2.20 4.45 31.70
C LEU A 214 3.20 4.02 32.77
N GLU A 215 3.95 2.94 32.53
CA GLU A 215 4.98 2.44 33.44
C GLU A 215 6.04 3.51 33.72
N GLU A 216 6.57 4.17 32.69
CA GLU A 216 7.60 5.20 32.82
C GLU A 216 7.11 6.42 33.64
N PHE A 217 5.83 6.74 33.60
CA PHE A 217 5.23 7.84 34.35
C PHE A 217 4.66 7.42 35.69
N GLY A 218 4.79 6.14 36.07
CA GLY A 218 4.26 5.61 37.33
C GLY A 218 2.73 5.72 37.44
N VAL A 219 2.03 5.59 36.31
CA VAL A 219 0.57 5.53 36.25
C VAL A 219 0.14 4.08 36.24
N ASP A 220 -0.71 3.70 37.20
CA ASP A 220 -1.23 2.33 37.28
C ASP A 220 -2.11 2.01 36.06
N PHE A 221 -1.92 0.81 35.49
CA PHE A 221 -2.75 0.32 34.42
C PHE A 221 -4.18 0.01 34.90
N ASP A 222 -5.17 0.51 34.17
CA ASP A 222 -6.58 0.22 34.40
C ASP A 222 -7.19 -0.38 33.12
N ASP A 223 -7.58 -1.66 33.17
CA ASP A 223 -8.17 -2.39 32.05
C ASP A 223 -9.50 -1.80 31.55
N ARG A 224 -10.21 -1.06 32.39
CA ARG A 224 -11.43 -0.34 32.03
C ARG A 224 -11.18 0.81 31.03
N LEU A 225 -9.94 1.29 30.93
CA LEU A 225 -9.51 2.32 29.99
C LEU A 225 -9.08 1.73 28.62
N VAL A 226 -9.22 0.42 28.42
CA VAL A 226 -8.87 -0.24 27.18
C VAL A 226 -10.10 -0.53 26.34
N ALA A 227 -10.24 0.16 25.20
CA ALA A 227 -11.32 -0.07 24.27
C ALA A 227 -10.85 -0.86 23.05
N ALA A 228 -11.32 -2.11 22.94
CA ALA A 228 -11.03 -2.99 21.83
C ALA A 228 -11.77 -2.57 20.56
N SER A 229 -11.11 -2.72 19.41
CA SER A 229 -11.72 -2.58 18.08
C SER A 229 -10.92 -3.36 17.05
N ILE A 230 -11.56 -4.30 16.36
CA ILE A 230 -10.91 -5.14 15.34
C ILE A 230 -10.78 -4.39 14.03
N MET A 231 -11.81 -3.65 13.63
CA MET A 231 -11.77 -2.79 12.46
C MET A 231 -11.45 -1.36 12.91
N TRP A 232 -10.60 -0.69 12.16
CA TRP A 232 -10.15 0.65 12.51
C TRP A 232 -10.85 1.73 11.70
N HIS A 233 -12.17 1.64 11.56
CA HIS A 233 -12.98 2.65 10.91
C HIS A 233 -13.43 3.73 11.89
N ARG A 234 -13.86 4.86 11.37
CA ARG A 234 -14.40 5.96 12.18
C ARG A 234 -15.57 5.53 13.08
N SER A 235 -16.47 4.71 12.54
CA SER A 235 -17.61 4.18 13.32
C SER A 235 -17.19 3.32 14.51
N ASP A 236 -16.00 2.70 14.43
CA ASP A 236 -15.44 1.90 15.50
C ASP A 236 -14.94 2.79 16.63
N GLY A 237 -14.28 3.89 16.29
CA GLY A 237 -13.89 4.92 17.26
C GLY A 237 -15.08 5.50 18.02
N VAL A 238 -16.17 5.79 17.29
CA VAL A 238 -17.45 6.22 17.91
C VAL A 238 -17.98 5.18 18.89
N ARG A 239 -18.05 3.89 18.50
CA ARG A 239 -18.56 2.82 19.37
C ARG A 239 -17.69 2.61 20.60
N ALA A 240 -16.38 2.58 20.40
CA ALA A 240 -15.41 2.38 21.46
C ALA A 240 -15.50 3.50 22.52
N MET A 241 -15.60 4.75 22.05
CA MET A 241 -15.72 5.89 22.95
C MET A 241 -17.05 5.88 23.74
N ASN A 242 -18.16 5.56 23.06
CA ASN A 242 -19.45 5.41 23.74
C ASN A 242 -19.37 4.36 24.83
N ALA A 243 -18.79 3.20 24.54
CA ALA A 243 -18.66 2.13 25.53
C ALA A 243 -17.83 2.55 26.75
N LEU A 244 -16.75 3.32 26.55
CA LEU A 244 -15.97 3.90 27.65
C LEU A 244 -16.81 4.86 28.49
N LEU A 245 -17.53 5.79 27.87
CA LEU A 245 -18.38 6.76 28.60
C LEU A 245 -19.54 6.10 29.33
N ASP A 246 -20.20 5.13 28.70
CA ASP A 246 -21.32 4.37 29.29
C ASP A 246 -20.86 3.51 30.48
N SER A 247 -19.59 3.09 30.53
CA SER A 247 -19.02 2.36 31.65
C SER A 247 -18.86 3.21 32.92
N GLY A 248 -18.92 4.52 32.78
CA GLY A 248 -18.71 5.47 33.89
C GLY A 248 -17.25 5.57 34.36
N VAL A 249 -16.29 5.02 33.60
CA VAL A 249 -14.87 5.21 33.90
C VAL A 249 -14.48 6.66 33.62
N ASP A 250 -13.70 7.24 34.51
CA ASP A 250 -13.16 8.60 34.30
C ASP A 250 -12.09 8.58 33.20
N VAL A 251 -12.22 9.47 32.21
CA VAL A 251 -11.31 9.55 31.05
C VAL A 251 -10.94 11.02 30.85
N ASP A 252 -9.66 11.35 30.98
CA ASP A 252 -9.14 12.71 30.79
C ASP A 252 -8.20 12.85 29.55
N GLY A 253 -7.86 11.72 28.92
CA GLY A 253 -7.10 11.66 27.67
C GLY A 253 -7.40 10.39 26.86
N VAL A 254 -7.23 10.43 25.55
CA VAL A 254 -7.43 9.26 24.68
C VAL A 254 -6.30 9.12 23.67
N VAL A 255 -5.68 7.95 23.64
CA VAL A 255 -4.77 7.52 22.57
C VAL A 255 -5.55 6.62 21.61
N ALA A 256 -5.83 7.12 20.42
CA ALA A 256 -6.42 6.32 19.35
C ALA A 256 -5.31 5.69 18.50
N LEU A 257 -5.42 4.37 18.25
CA LEU A 257 -4.36 3.65 17.56
C LEU A 257 -4.28 3.92 16.04
N ASN A 258 -5.22 4.70 15.48
CA ASN A 258 -5.10 5.31 14.14
C ASN A 258 -5.99 6.55 14.01
N ASP A 259 -5.81 7.31 12.89
CA ASP A 259 -6.53 8.55 12.60
C ASP A 259 -8.04 8.37 12.42
N MET A 260 -8.47 7.25 11.85
CA MET A 260 -9.89 6.97 11.65
C MET A 260 -10.60 6.77 12.99
N LEU A 261 -10.00 6.02 13.90
CA LEU A 261 -10.49 5.88 15.27
C LEU A 261 -10.52 7.24 15.98
N ALA A 262 -9.42 7.99 15.89
CA ALA A 262 -9.33 9.34 16.48
C ALA A 262 -10.43 10.27 15.97
N SER A 263 -10.68 10.27 14.67
CA SER A 263 -11.77 11.07 14.09
C SER A 263 -13.15 10.65 14.60
N GLY A 264 -13.33 9.35 14.89
CA GLY A 264 -14.53 8.82 15.53
C GLY A 264 -14.69 9.30 16.97
N VAL A 265 -13.62 9.23 17.74
CA VAL A 265 -13.54 9.70 19.13
C VAL A 265 -13.81 11.21 19.22
N PHE A 266 -13.19 12.00 18.34
CA PHE A 266 -13.27 13.47 18.35
C PHE A 266 -14.70 14.00 18.19
N PHE A 267 -15.56 13.36 17.43
CA PHE A 267 -16.94 13.83 17.22
C PHE A 267 -17.77 13.89 18.50
N PHE A 268 -17.38 13.15 19.54
CA PHE A 268 -18.08 13.16 20.83
C PHE A 268 -17.64 14.28 21.78
N PHE A 269 -16.37 14.70 21.70
CA PHE A 269 -15.82 15.67 22.64
C PHE A 269 -16.16 17.12 22.31
N ASN A 270 -16.68 17.43 21.12
CA ASN A 270 -17.07 18.78 20.76
C ASN A 270 -18.28 19.30 21.54
N ASP A 271 -19.02 18.45 22.26
CA ASP A 271 -20.20 18.84 23.05
C ASP A 271 -19.94 18.94 24.58
N THR A 272 -18.83 18.37 25.12
CA THR A 272 -18.62 18.31 26.58
C THR A 272 -17.18 18.56 27.07
N ALA A 273 -16.37 19.16 26.30
CA ALA A 273 -14.92 19.15 26.29
C ALA A 273 -14.13 19.63 27.48
N THR A 274 -13.28 18.76 28.00
CA THR A 274 -11.94 19.06 28.55
C THR A 274 -10.93 17.95 28.25
N THR A 275 -11.24 17.04 27.34
CA THR A 275 -10.40 15.85 27.04
C THR A 275 -9.52 16.08 25.81
N GLU A 276 -8.22 15.81 25.92
CA GLU A 276 -7.28 15.92 24.82
C GLU A 276 -7.16 14.60 24.03
N ILE A 277 -7.18 14.69 22.70
CA ILE A 277 -7.10 13.55 21.78
C ILE A 277 -5.82 13.61 20.96
N TYR A 278 -5.07 12.53 20.94
CA TYR A 278 -3.90 12.37 20.10
C TYR A 278 -4.01 11.17 19.19
N THR A 279 -3.53 11.33 17.96
CA THR A 279 -3.51 10.30 16.92
C THR A 279 -2.09 10.05 16.46
N LEU A 280 -1.86 8.83 16.02
CA LEU A 280 -0.62 8.39 15.38
C LEU A 280 -0.83 8.41 13.86
N SER A 281 -0.36 9.45 13.20
CA SER A 281 -0.31 9.58 11.74
C SER A 281 1.06 9.21 11.19
#